data_2f184f444175c95fa1ad7f56ca157469
#
_entry.id   2f184f444175c95fa1ad7f56ca157469
#
_cell.length_a   1.000
_cell.length_b   1.000
_cell.length_c   1.000
_cell.angle_alpha   90.00
_cell.angle_beta   90.00
_cell.angle_gamma   90.00
#
_symmetry.space_group_name_H-M   'P 1'
#
loop_
_entity.id
_entity.type
_entity.pdbx_description
1 polymer ?
#
loop_
_entity_poly.entity_id
_entity_poly.type
_entity_poly.pdbx_seq_one_letter_code
_entity_poly.pdbx_strand_id
1 'polypeptide(L)'
;MQITINGKSYELNFGIYFIKQMNIKHTVESGGVTQGMGVNQAVASLVMYDPVGLAEIIQAATWINKEKPTQLDIMNYLDKEADVKKLCDTILKELENANSTKAQVKNVLKTMKAAQQRAMKMSLEQSV
;
A
#
# COMPACT_ATOMS: atom_id res chain seq x y z
N MET A 1 -1.90 -12.93 6.07
CA MET A 1 -2.32 -12.30 7.33
C MET A 1 -3.82 -12.06 7.34
N GLN A 2 -4.41 -11.98 8.51
CA GLN A 2 -5.85 -11.75 8.66
C GLN A 2 -6.10 -10.48 9.45
N ILE A 3 -7.22 -9.83 9.16
CA ILE A 3 -7.75 -8.74 9.98
C ILE A 3 -9.18 -9.06 10.39
N THR A 4 -9.61 -8.53 11.52
CA THR A 4 -10.98 -8.72 12.02
C THR A 4 -11.72 -7.40 11.97
N ILE A 5 -12.85 -7.38 11.24
CA ILE A 5 -13.72 -6.22 11.10
C ILE A 5 -15.13 -6.65 11.47
N ASN A 6 -15.76 -5.98 12.43
CA ASN A 6 -17.11 -6.30 12.90
C ASN A 6 -17.28 -7.77 13.31
N GLY A 7 -16.26 -8.33 13.98
CA GLY A 7 -16.27 -9.71 14.44
C GLY A 7 -16.01 -10.76 13.37
N LYS A 8 -15.81 -10.37 12.12
CA LYS A 8 -15.45 -11.28 11.02
C LYS A 8 -13.98 -11.16 10.67
N SER A 9 -13.33 -12.31 10.47
CA SER A 9 -11.94 -12.36 10.02
C SER A 9 -11.88 -12.41 8.50
N TYR A 10 -11.02 -11.61 7.93
CA TYR A 10 -10.79 -11.56 6.49
C TYR A 10 -9.31 -11.80 6.19
N GLU A 11 -9.04 -12.71 5.26
CA GLU A 11 -7.69 -12.93 4.79
C GLU A 11 -7.26 -11.80 3.85
N LEU A 12 -6.07 -11.26 4.05
CA LEU A 12 -5.47 -10.28 3.14
C LEU A 12 -4.51 -11.01 2.20
N ASN A 13 -4.78 -10.92 0.91
CA ASN A 13 -4.03 -11.60 -0.14
C ASN A 13 -3.23 -10.58 -0.95
N PHE A 14 -1.91 -10.69 -0.92
CA PHE A 14 -0.99 -9.77 -1.60
C PHE A 14 -0.34 -10.44 -2.82
N GLY A 15 -1.14 -11.11 -3.64
CA GLY A 15 -0.70 -11.73 -4.87
C GLY A 15 -0.99 -10.87 -6.11
N ILE A 16 -0.99 -11.52 -7.28
CA ILE A 16 -1.19 -10.84 -8.56
C ILE A 16 -2.53 -10.11 -8.62
N TYR A 17 -3.59 -10.67 -8.04
CA TYR A 17 -4.91 -10.02 -8.04
C TYR A 17 -4.90 -8.72 -7.24
N PHE A 18 -4.17 -8.68 -6.14
CA PHE A 18 -3.96 -7.44 -5.39
C PHE A 18 -3.31 -6.38 -6.26
N ILE A 19 -2.24 -6.75 -6.97
CA ILE A 19 -1.52 -5.84 -7.87
C ILE A 19 -2.44 -5.33 -8.97
N LYS A 20 -3.22 -6.22 -9.59
CA LYS A 20 -4.19 -5.84 -10.62
C LYS A 20 -5.20 -4.82 -10.11
N GLN A 21 -5.76 -5.07 -8.94
CA GLN A 21 -6.76 -4.17 -8.35
C GLN A 21 -6.17 -2.80 -8.04
N MET A 22 -4.96 -2.75 -7.49
CA MET A 22 -4.28 -1.48 -7.24
C MET A 22 -3.96 -0.75 -8.54
N ASN A 23 -3.54 -1.47 -9.58
CA ASN A 23 -3.22 -0.87 -10.87
C ASN A 23 -4.43 -0.27 -11.59
N ILE A 24 -5.65 -0.76 -11.35
CA ILE A 24 -6.86 -0.21 -11.95
C ILE A 24 -7.00 1.29 -11.68
N LYS A 25 -6.65 1.72 -10.47
CA LYS A 25 -6.77 3.12 -10.05
C LYS A 25 -5.47 3.91 -10.18
N HIS A 26 -4.36 3.23 -10.35
CA HIS A 26 -3.04 3.84 -10.33
C HIS A 26 -2.22 3.40 -11.54
N THR A 27 -2.36 4.14 -12.63
CA THR A 27 -1.60 3.92 -13.87
C THR A 27 -0.99 5.23 -14.32
N VAL A 28 0.14 5.11 -15.00
CA VAL A 28 0.81 6.24 -15.65
C VAL A 28 1.01 5.90 -17.12
N GLU A 29 0.76 6.86 -17.97
CA GLU A 29 1.00 6.74 -19.40
C GLU A 29 2.19 7.60 -19.80
N SER A 30 3.20 7.00 -20.43
CA SER A 30 4.40 7.69 -20.86
C SER A 30 4.92 7.07 -22.15
N GLY A 31 5.10 7.90 -23.19
CA GLY A 31 5.62 7.44 -24.47
C GLY A 31 4.80 6.35 -25.13
N GLY A 32 3.47 6.36 -24.98
CA GLY A 32 2.59 5.35 -25.53
C GLY A 32 2.53 4.05 -24.73
N VAL A 33 3.21 3.99 -23.59
CA VAL A 33 3.21 2.82 -22.71
C VAL A 33 2.41 3.12 -21.45
N THR A 34 1.45 2.25 -21.13
CA THR A 34 0.69 2.31 -19.88
C THR A 34 1.40 1.46 -18.83
N GLN A 35 1.72 2.07 -17.69
CA GLN A 35 2.43 1.39 -16.61
C GLN A 35 1.59 1.39 -15.34
N GLY A 36 1.44 0.22 -14.71
CA GLY A 36 0.78 0.10 -13.42
C GLY A 36 1.66 0.63 -12.30
N MET A 37 1.06 1.47 -11.44
CA MET A 37 1.73 2.09 -10.30
C MET A 37 1.09 1.71 -8.98
N GLY A 38 0.32 0.60 -8.96
CA GLY A 38 -0.41 0.18 -7.77
C GLY A 38 0.48 -0.16 -6.57
N VAL A 39 1.57 -0.90 -6.80
CA VAL A 39 2.50 -1.23 -5.72
C VAL A 39 3.23 0.02 -5.22
N ASN A 40 3.62 0.91 -6.12
CA ASN A 40 4.23 2.19 -5.75
C ASN A 40 3.31 3.00 -4.84
N GLN A 41 2.04 3.09 -5.21
CA GLN A 41 1.04 3.81 -4.42
C GLN A 41 0.81 3.15 -3.07
N ALA A 42 0.73 1.81 -3.04
CA ALA A 42 0.56 1.07 -1.79
C ALA A 42 1.73 1.34 -0.82
N VAL A 43 2.96 1.24 -1.30
CA VAL A 43 4.14 1.50 -0.47
C VAL A 43 4.15 2.93 0.06
N ALA A 44 3.87 3.91 -0.81
CA ALA A 44 3.81 5.32 -0.39
C ALA A 44 2.77 5.54 0.71
N SER A 45 1.57 4.99 0.53
CA SER A 45 0.50 5.10 1.53
C SER A 45 0.90 4.48 2.88
N LEU A 46 1.53 3.30 2.84
CA LEU A 46 1.93 2.59 4.07
C LEU A 46 3.05 3.31 4.80
N VAL A 47 4.03 3.83 4.09
CA VAL A 47 5.15 4.58 4.67
C VAL A 47 4.66 5.88 5.31
N MET A 48 3.66 6.52 4.74
CA MET A 48 3.09 7.77 5.24
C MET A 48 1.97 7.60 6.26
N TYR A 49 1.61 6.36 6.58
CA TYR A 49 0.50 6.04 7.49
C TYR A 49 -0.82 6.66 7.03
N ASP A 50 -1.08 6.63 5.72
CA ASP A 50 -2.27 7.20 5.12
C ASP A 50 -3.46 6.24 5.28
N PRO A 51 -4.48 6.60 6.10
CA PRO A 51 -5.61 5.70 6.32
C PRO A 51 -6.51 5.53 5.09
N VAL A 52 -6.59 6.50 4.23
CA VAL A 52 -7.37 6.40 2.99
C VAL A 52 -6.70 5.42 2.03
N GLY A 53 -5.38 5.54 1.87
CA GLY A 53 -4.60 4.59 1.08
C GLY A 53 -4.64 3.18 1.68
N LEU A 54 -4.60 3.09 3.00
CA LEU A 54 -4.73 1.80 3.71
C LEU A 54 -6.08 1.14 3.44
N ALA A 55 -7.17 1.90 3.42
CA ALA A 55 -8.50 1.38 3.09
C ALA A 55 -8.52 0.78 1.68
N GLU A 56 -7.91 1.46 0.72
CA GLU A 56 -7.80 0.97 -0.65
C GLU A 56 -7.00 -0.33 -0.72
N ILE A 57 -5.90 -0.41 0.03
CA ILE A 57 -5.07 -1.62 0.09
C ILE A 57 -5.87 -2.79 0.65
N ILE A 58 -6.61 -2.59 1.73
CA ILE A 58 -7.44 -3.65 2.32
C ILE A 58 -8.52 -4.11 1.33
N GLN A 59 -9.17 -3.19 0.64
CA GLN A 59 -10.16 -3.53 -0.37
C GLN A 59 -9.55 -4.37 -1.50
N ALA A 60 -8.40 -3.99 -1.99
CA ALA A 60 -7.69 -4.74 -3.04
C ALA A 60 -7.23 -6.11 -2.54
N ALA A 61 -6.76 -6.20 -1.29
CA ALA A 61 -6.26 -7.44 -0.69
C ALA A 61 -7.37 -8.44 -0.37
N THR A 62 -8.61 -8.01 -0.26
CA THR A 62 -9.77 -8.87 -0.02
C THR A 62 -10.58 -9.15 -1.29
N TRP A 63 -10.13 -8.65 -2.44
CA TRP A 63 -10.88 -8.75 -3.70
C TRP A 63 -11.23 -10.17 -4.09
N ILE A 64 -10.30 -11.12 -3.92
CA ILE A 64 -10.51 -12.52 -4.31
C ILE A 64 -11.30 -13.33 -3.27
N ASN A 65 -11.58 -12.76 -2.11
CA ASN A 65 -12.29 -13.46 -1.06
C ASN A 65 -13.77 -13.68 -1.45
N LYS A 66 -14.31 -14.83 -1.06
CA LYS A 66 -15.73 -15.11 -1.25
C LYS A 66 -16.58 -14.11 -0.46
N GLU A 67 -16.21 -13.86 0.80
CA GLU A 67 -16.82 -12.83 1.63
C GLU A 67 -15.85 -11.67 1.78
N LYS A 68 -16.32 -10.46 1.49
CA LYS A 68 -15.52 -9.25 1.49
C LYS A 68 -16.12 -8.23 2.45
N PRO A 69 -15.29 -7.47 3.17
CA PRO A 69 -15.82 -6.33 3.91
C PRO A 69 -16.31 -5.27 2.92
N THR A 70 -17.34 -4.54 3.30
CA THR A 70 -17.78 -3.38 2.51
C THR A 70 -16.80 -2.24 2.67
N GLN A 71 -16.79 -1.30 1.72
CA GLN A 71 -15.96 -0.10 1.83
C GLN A 71 -16.26 0.67 3.12
N LEU A 72 -17.54 0.77 3.47
CA LEU A 72 -17.95 1.45 4.70
C LEU A 72 -17.42 0.75 5.95
N ASP A 73 -17.47 -0.58 5.97
CA ASP A 73 -16.94 -1.37 7.10
C ASP A 73 -15.43 -1.13 7.27
N ILE A 74 -14.69 -1.12 6.17
CA ILE A 74 -13.24 -0.87 6.20
C ILE A 74 -12.95 0.53 6.74
N MET A 75 -13.65 1.53 6.21
CA MET A 75 -13.44 2.92 6.64
C MET A 75 -13.78 3.15 8.10
N ASN A 76 -14.89 2.59 8.58
CA ASN A 76 -15.26 2.69 9.99
C ASN A 76 -14.25 1.98 10.89
N TYR A 77 -13.76 0.83 10.48
CA TYR A 77 -12.73 0.09 11.21
C TYR A 77 -11.45 0.92 11.36
N LEU A 78 -10.98 1.53 10.27
CA LEU A 78 -9.77 2.34 10.29
C LEU A 78 -9.95 3.65 11.05
N ASP A 79 -11.14 4.22 11.00
CA ASP A 79 -11.45 5.49 11.69
C ASP A 79 -11.56 5.32 13.20
N LYS A 80 -12.10 4.18 13.66
CA LYS A 80 -12.55 4.04 15.06
C LYS A 80 -11.84 2.95 15.86
N GLU A 81 -11.30 1.92 15.22
CA GLU A 81 -10.86 0.72 15.95
C GLU A 81 -9.38 0.38 15.70
N ALA A 82 -8.90 0.54 14.47
CA ALA A 82 -7.58 0.08 14.08
C ALA A 82 -6.47 0.96 14.60
N ASP A 83 -5.34 0.34 14.96
CA ASP A 83 -4.07 1.03 15.11
C ASP A 83 -3.46 1.19 13.70
N VAL A 84 -3.67 2.34 13.09
CA VAL A 84 -3.30 2.61 11.70
C VAL A 84 -1.80 2.45 11.48
N LYS A 85 -0.98 2.99 12.38
CA LYS A 85 0.49 2.89 12.27
C LYS A 85 0.95 1.44 12.30
N LYS A 86 0.48 0.67 13.28
CA LYS A 86 0.84 -0.74 13.44
C LYS A 86 0.40 -1.56 12.23
N LEU A 87 -0.80 -1.31 11.74
CA LEU A 87 -1.35 -2.03 10.59
C LEU A 87 -0.57 -1.70 9.31
N CYS A 88 -0.23 -0.45 9.10
CA CYS A 88 0.61 -0.05 7.97
C CYS A 88 1.98 -0.72 8.00
N ASP A 89 2.63 -0.72 9.17
CA ASP A 89 3.93 -1.35 9.34
C ASP A 89 3.86 -2.86 9.06
N THR A 90 2.82 -3.51 9.56
CA THR A 90 2.62 -4.95 9.36
C THR A 90 2.37 -5.29 7.88
N ILE A 91 1.50 -4.54 7.22
CA ILE A 91 1.19 -4.78 5.80
C ILE A 91 2.41 -4.50 4.92
N LEU A 92 3.17 -3.45 5.21
CA LEU A 92 4.39 -3.16 4.46
C LEU A 92 5.36 -4.34 4.53
N LYS A 93 5.50 -4.93 5.72
CA LYS A 93 6.35 -6.10 5.92
C LYS A 93 5.85 -7.31 5.13
N GLU A 94 4.52 -7.51 5.09
CA GLU A 94 3.91 -8.56 4.26
C GLU A 94 4.24 -8.37 2.78
N LEU A 95 4.13 -7.13 2.28
CA LEU A 95 4.46 -6.81 0.89
C LEU A 95 5.94 -6.99 0.56
N GLU A 96 6.82 -6.71 1.51
CA GLU A 96 8.27 -6.91 1.36
C GLU A 96 8.62 -8.40 1.21
N ASN A 97 7.81 -9.29 1.76
CA ASN A 97 8.08 -10.73 1.78
C ASN A 97 7.22 -11.54 0.81
N ALA A 98 6.12 -10.98 0.31
CA ALA A 98 5.24 -11.70 -0.61
C ALA A 98 5.91 -11.91 -1.96
N ASN A 99 5.75 -13.11 -2.51
CA ASN A 99 6.43 -13.50 -3.74
C ASN A 99 6.18 -12.56 -4.91
N SER A 100 4.94 -12.10 -5.08
CA SER A 100 4.55 -11.27 -6.23
C SER A 100 4.92 -9.80 -6.09
N THR A 101 5.14 -9.31 -4.88
CA THR A 101 5.35 -7.88 -4.60
C THR A 101 6.75 -7.53 -4.14
N LYS A 102 7.50 -8.48 -3.59
CA LYS A 102 8.79 -8.21 -2.93
C LYS A 102 9.80 -7.44 -3.79
N ALA A 103 9.90 -7.78 -5.08
CA ALA A 103 10.86 -7.13 -5.96
C ALA A 103 10.50 -5.65 -6.23
N GLN A 104 9.23 -5.38 -6.54
CA GLN A 104 8.76 -4.01 -6.76
C GLN A 104 8.85 -3.17 -5.48
N VAL A 105 8.47 -3.75 -4.35
CA VAL A 105 8.53 -3.05 -3.05
C VAL A 105 9.96 -2.64 -2.73
N LYS A 106 10.92 -3.54 -2.92
CA LYS A 106 12.33 -3.26 -2.70
C LYS A 106 12.80 -2.09 -3.56
N ASN A 107 12.43 -2.08 -4.84
CA ASN A 107 12.79 -1.00 -5.75
C ASN A 107 12.16 0.33 -5.36
N VAL A 108 10.89 0.32 -4.97
CA VAL A 108 10.17 1.53 -4.55
C VAL A 108 10.81 2.12 -3.29
N LEU A 109 11.09 1.29 -2.29
CA LEU A 109 11.73 1.74 -1.05
C LEU A 109 13.12 2.32 -1.30
N LYS A 110 13.89 1.70 -2.18
CA LYS A 110 15.21 2.17 -2.58
C LYS A 110 15.13 3.54 -3.26
N THR A 111 14.17 3.71 -4.18
CA THR A 111 13.94 4.97 -4.89
C THR A 111 13.51 6.07 -3.94
N MET A 112 12.60 5.77 -3.01
CA MET A 112 12.14 6.73 -2.01
C MET A 112 13.28 7.18 -1.10
N LYS A 113 14.12 6.26 -0.66
CA LYS A 113 15.29 6.57 0.17
C LYS A 113 16.28 7.47 -0.55
N ALA A 114 16.57 7.18 -1.83
CA ALA A 114 17.45 8.00 -2.64
C ALA A 114 16.90 9.41 -2.85
N ALA A 115 15.58 9.54 -3.09
CA ALA A 115 14.93 10.85 -3.24
C ALA A 115 15.00 11.65 -1.94
N GLN A 116 14.78 10.99 -0.80
CA GLN A 116 14.86 11.62 0.53
C GLN A 116 16.28 12.10 0.84
N GLN A 117 17.29 11.31 0.52
CA GLN A 117 18.69 11.69 0.71
C GLN A 117 19.07 12.91 -0.15
N ARG A 118 18.58 12.94 -1.41
CA ARG A 118 18.81 14.09 -2.30
C ARG A 118 18.16 15.36 -1.77
N ALA A 119 16.93 15.25 -1.28
CA ALA A 119 16.20 16.37 -0.69
C ALA A 119 16.94 16.93 0.53
N MET A 120 17.44 16.06 1.39
CA MET A 120 18.24 16.47 2.57
C MET A 120 19.52 17.17 2.16
N LYS A 121 20.23 16.65 1.17
CA LYS A 121 21.47 17.24 0.67
C LYS A 121 21.22 18.63 0.09
N MET A 122 20.18 18.78 -0.72
CA MET A 122 19.79 20.08 -1.29
C MET A 122 19.43 21.09 -0.22
N SER A 123 18.71 20.65 0.81
CA SER A 123 18.34 21.50 1.95
C SER A 123 19.58 22.00 2.70
N LEU A 124 20.56 21.13 2.93
CA LEU A 124 21.82 21.50 3.58
C LEU A 124 22.65 22.48 2.72
N GLU A 125 22.67 22.30 1.40
CA GLU A 125 23.37 23.20 0.48
C GLU A 125 22.72 24.58 0.46
N GLN A 126 21.39 24.68 0.60
CA GLN A 126 20.68 25.94 0.61
C GLN A 126 20.81 26.71 1.92
N SER A 127 21.15 26.02 3.02
CA SER A 127 21.28 26.64 4.35
C SER A 127 22.65 27.24 4.61
N VAL A 128 23.57 27.16 3.66
CA VAL A 128 24.96 27.67 3.81
C VAL A 128 25.11 29.09 3.26
#